data_149bcd5147c30e6a3f7653015bf4f0f8
#
_entry.id   149bcd5147c30e6a3f7653015bf4f0f8
#
_cell.length_a   1.000
_cell.length_b   1.000
_cell.length_c   1.000
_cell.angle_alpha   90.00
_cell.angle_beta   90.00
_cell.angle_gamma   90.00
#
_symmetry.space_group_name_H-M   'P 1'
#
loop_
_entity.id
_entity.type
_entity.pdbx_description
1 polymer ?
#
loop_
_entity_poly.entity_id
_entity_poly.type
_entity_poly.pdbx_seq_one_letter_code
_entity_poly.pdbx_strand_id
1 'polypeptide(L)'
;MPWVKQEDCIGCGICVEECPVDAISLENEKAYINMEECIRCGKCHENCPQEAVRHDSEKIPAEIEANIEKTKWLLQHYDNKKEKQESLERMIKHFNKQKIVAEKTIEKINRIKELM
;
A
#
# COMPACT_ATOMS: atom_id res chain seq x y z
N MET A 1 -6.01 -0.45 -1.53
CA MET A 1 -6.26 0.77 -0.75
C MET A 1 -5.93 2.00 -1.59
N PRO A 2 -6.76 3.03 -1.59
CA PRO A 2 -6.47 4.22 -2.38
C PRO A 2 -5.28 5.01 -1.78
N TRP A 3 -4.59 5.72 -2.63
CA TRP A 3 -3.51 6.62 -2.26
C TRP A 3 -3.58 7.87 -3.13
N VAL A 4 -3.02 8.96 -2.67
CA VAL A 4 -3.06 10.25 -3.38
C VAL A 4 -1.72 10.50 -4.07
N LYS A 5 -1.77 10.65 -5.39
CA LYS A 5 -0.60 11.06 -6.17
C LYS A 5 -0.44 12.57 -6.01
N GLN A 6 0.52 12.98 -5.18
CA GLN A 6 0.69 14.38 -4.77
C GLN A 6 0.92 15.34 -5.94
N GLU A 7 1.57 14.88 -6.99
CA GLU A 7 1.83 15.67 -8.18
C GLU A 7 0.55 16.11 -8.90
N ASP A 8 -0.49 15.26 -8.87
CA ASP A 8 -1.75 15.50 -9.56
C ASP A 8 -2.81 16.13 -8.67
N CYS A 9 -2.63 16.11 -7.34
CA CYS A 9 -3.58 16.69 -6.40
C CYS A 9 -3.50 18.22 -6.38
N ILE A 10 -4.65 18.87 -6.55
CA ILE A 10 -4.75 20.34 -6.54
C ILE A 10 -5.39 20.88 -5.25
N GLY A 11 -5.71 20.01 -4.29
CA GLY A 11 -6.31 20.44 -3.03
C GLY A 11 -7.77 20.87 -3.12
N CYS A 12 -8.52 20.31 -4.08
CA CYS A 12 -9.93 20.70 -4.29
C CYS A 12 -10.89 20.32 -3.15
N GLY A 13 -10.50 19.35 -2.31
CA GLY A 13 -11.28 18.95 -1.14
C GLY A 13 -12.46 18.02 -1.42
N ILE A 14 -12.73 17.64 -2.65
CA ILE A 14 -13.86 16.78 -3.01
C ILE A 14 -13.74 15.41 -2.33
N CYS A 15 -12.54 14.82 -2.35
CA CYS A 15 -12.29 13.52 -1.70
C CYS A 15 -12.50 13.59 -0.18
N VAL A 16 -12.17 14.71 0.44
CA VAL A 16 -12.38 14.93 1.88
C VAL A 16 -13.86 14.89 2.21
N GLU A 17 -14.68 15.58 1.42
CA GLU A 17 -16.14 15.64 1.60
C GLU A 17 -16.81 14.29 1.34
N GLU A 18 -16.31 13.53 0.38
CA GLU A 18 -16.87 12.23 -0.02
C GLU A 18 -16.48 11.08 0.91
N CYS A 19 -15.49 11.26 1.77
CA CYS A 19 -15.05 10.20 2.68
C CYS A 19 -16.05 10.01 3.81
N PRO A 20 -16.72 8.83 3.91
CA PRO A 20 -17.75 8.61 4.93
C PRO A 20 -17.24 8.49 6.35
N VAL A 21 -15.93 8.31 6.53
CA VAL A 21 -15.29 8.12 7.84
C VAL A 21 -14.25 9.20 8.17
N ASP A 22 -14.22 10.26 7.37
CA ASP A 22 -13.28 11.38 7.55
C ASP A 22 -11.80 10.95 7.63
N ALA A 23 -11.43 9.95 6.84
CA ALA A 23 -10.06 9.44 6.81
C ALA A 23 -9.11 10.29 5.97
N ILE A 24 -9.62 11.31 5.28
CA ILE A 24 -8.84 12.16 4.37
C ILE A 24 -8.77 13.57 4.93
N SER A 25 -7.58 14.14 4.96
CA SER A 25 -7.33 15.54 5.37
C SER A 25 -6.55 16.28 4.30
N LEU A 26 -6.66 17.62 4.32
CA LEU A 26 -5.86 18.49 3.47
C LEU A 26 -4.73 19.11 4.30
N GLU A 27 -3.51 18.98 3.81
CA GLU A 27 -2.32 19.61 4.39
C GLU A 27 -1.51 20.24 3.25
N ASN A 28 -1.15 21.51 3.38
CA ASN A 28 -0.43 22.24 2.34
C ASN A 28 -1.07 22.14 0.95
N GLU A 29 -2.41 22.23 0.92
CA GLU A 29 -3.22 22.15 -0.32
C GLU A 29 -3.14 20.79 -1.04
N LYS A 30 -2.78 19.74 -0.31
CA LYS A 30 -2.72 18.36 -0.81
C LYS A 30 -3.52 17.43 0.10
N ALA A 31 -4.16 16.44 -0.48
CA ALA A 31 -4.91 15.45 0.27
C ALA A 31 -4.01 14.33 0.78
N TYR A 32 -4.29 13.87 2.00
CA TYR A 32 -3.63 12.72 2.63
C TYR A 32 -4.67 11.78 3.20
N ILE A 33 -4.52 10.50 2.96
CA ILE A 33 -5.43 9.47 3.46
C ILE A 33 -4.83 8.82 4.71
N ASN A 34 -5.58 8.84 5.82
CA ASN A 34 -5.21 8.09 7.01
C ASN A 34 -5.58 6.62 6.78
N MET A 35 -4.58 5.79 6.55
CA MET A 35 -4.76 4.40 6.17
C MET A 35 -5.32 3.54 7.29
N GLU A 36 -5.19 3.96 8.55
CA GLU A 36 -5.77 3.27 9.70
C GLU A 36 -7.29 3.46 9.78
N GLU A 37 -7.77 4.62 9.38
CA GLU A 37 -9.19 4.97 9.42
C GLU A 37 -9.93 4.66 8.12
N CYS A 38 -9.22 4.52 7.01
CA CYS A 38 -9.79 4.28 5.70
C CYS A 38 -10.53 2.93 5.62
N ILE A 39 -11.78 2.96 5.20
CA ILE A 39 -12.62 1.75 5.04
C ILE A 39 -12.58 1.16 3.63
N ARG A 40 -11.74 1.71 2.76
CA ARG A 40 -11.51 1.21 1.40
C ARG A 40 -12.76 1.22 0.52
N CYS A 41 -13.64 2.21 0.68
CA CYS A 41 -14.88 2.30 -0.10
C CYS A 41 -14.68 2.77 -1.56
N GLY A 42 -13.55 3.41 -1.87
CA GLY A 42 -13.23 3.86 -3.23
C GLY A 42 -13.90 5.14 -3.70
N LYS A 43 -14.73 5.79 -2.88
CA LYS A 43 -15.43 7.02 -3.26
C LYS A 43 -14.50 8.17 -3.62
N CYS A 44 -13.38 8.31 -2.90
CA CYS A 44 -12.38 9.33 -3.18
C CYS A 44 -11.76 9.15 -4.57
N HIS A 45 -11.49 7.91 -4.96
CA HIS A 45 -10.95 7.58 -6.28
C HIS A 45 -11.96 7.94 -7.39
N GLU A 46 -13.22 7.57 -7.19
CA GLU A 46 -14.27 7.82 -8.19
C GLU A 46 -14.57 9.30 -8.37
N ASN A 47 -14.46 10.11 -7.32
CA ASN A 47 -14.88 11.50 -7.32
C ASN A 47 -13.74 12.51 -7.51
N CYS A 48 -12.50 12.08 -7.64
CA CYS A 48 -11.39 13.02 -7.86
C CYS A 48 -11.35 13.49 -9.32
N PRO A 49 -11.59 14.79 -9.60
CA PRO A 49 -11.62 15.31 -10.97
C PRO A 49 -10.24 15.32 -11.64
N GLN A 50 -9.17 15.29 -10.85
CA GLN A 50 -7.79 15.28 -11.34
C GLN A 50 -7.22 13.85 -11.43
N GLU A 51 -8.01 12.85 -11.09
CA GLU A 51 -7.57 11.46 -11.02
C GLU A 51 -6.30 11.27 -10.17
N ALA A 52 -6.15 12.11 -9.13
CA ALA A 52 -5.00 12.06 -8.23
C ALA A 52 -5.11 10.93 -7.22
N VAL A 53 -6.33 10.47 -6.91
CA VAL A 53 -6.55 9.32 -6.02
C VAL A 53 -6.49 8.03 -6.85
N ARG A 54 -5.49 7.21 -6.55
CA ARG A 54 -5.13 6.02 -7.35
C ARG A 54 -5.36 4.74 -6.56
N HIS A 55 -5.41 3.61 -7.27
CA HIS A 55 -5.49 2.29 -6.66
C HIS A 55 -4.12 1.78 -6.21
N ASP A 56 -4.10 0.96 -5.18
CA ASP A 56 -2.90 0.30 -4.66
C ASP A 56 -2.14 -0.50 -5.73
N SER A 57 -2.85 -1.10 -6.67
CA SER A 57 -2.24 -1.92 -7.72
C SER A 57 -1.21 -1.13 -8.55
N GLU A 58 -1.36 0.18 -8.65
CA GLU A 58 -0.40 1.02 -9.34
C GLU A 58 0.95 1.13 -8.61
N LYS A 59 0.97 0.82 -7.30
CA LYS A 59 2.18 0.83 -6.49
C LYS A 59 2.94 -0.49 -6.49
N ILE A 60 2.40 -1.55 -7.08
CA ILE A 60 3.05 -2.87 -7.07
C ILE A 60 4.50 -2.80 -7.56
N PRO A 61 4.82 -2.21 -8.72
CA PRO A 61 6.21 -2.13 -9.17
C PRO A 61 7.12 -1.35 -8.21
N ALA A 62 6.61 -0.24 -7.66
CA ALA A 62 7.38 0.58 -6.72
C ALA A 62 7.64 -0.13 -5.41
N GLU A 63 6.68 -0.90 -4.90
CA GLU A 63 6.84 -1.68 -3.67
C GLU A 63 7.84 -2.82 -3.85
N ILE A 64 7.84 -3.47 -5.01
CA ILE A 64 8.83 -4.50 -5.34
C ILE A 64 10.23 -3.87 -5.33
N GLU A 65 10.40 -2.73 -6.01
CA GLU A 65 11.68 -2.01 -6.03
C GLU A 65 12.16 -1.62 -4.63
N ALA A 66 11.25 -1.10 -3.80
CA ALA A 66 11.59 -0.72 -2.43
C ALA A 66 12.05 -1.93 -1.61
N ASN A 67 11.41 -3.08 -1.77
CA ASN A 67 11.81 -4.32 -1.10
C ASN A 67 13.18 -4.79 -1.56
N ILE A 68 13.47 -4.69 -2.85
CA ILE A 68 14.76 -5.07 -3.42
C ILE A 68 15.88 -4.12 -2.95
N GLU A 69 15.62 -2.82 -2.93
CA GLU A 69 16.58 -1.83 -2.43
C GLU A 69 16.92 -2.07 -0.97
N LYS A 70 15.93 -2.36 -0.13
CA LYS A 70 16.14 -2.70 1.27
C LYS A 70 16.96 -3.98 1.43
N THR A 71 16.69 -5.00 0.60
CA THR A 71 17.42 -6.26 0.61
C THR A 71 18.88 -6.03 0.26
N LYS A 72 19.15 -5.25 -0.78
CA LYS A 72 20.52 -4.88 -1.17
C LYS A 72 21.25 -4.13 -0.06
N TRP A 73 20.55 -3.20 0.59
CA TRP A 73 21.09 -2.46 1.73
C TRP A 73 21.46 -3.38 2.88
N LEU A 74 20.62 -4.36 3.22
CA LEU A 74 20.90 -5.34 4.27
C LEU A 74 22.14 -6.19 3.93
N LEU A 75 22.35 -6.54 2.65
CA LEU A 75 23.50 -7.31 2.22
C LEU A 75 24.83 -6.59 2.48
N GLN A 76 24.83 -5.27 2.51
CA GLN A 76 26.05 -4.48 2.79
C GLN A 76 26.58 -4.66 4.20
N HIS A 77 25.75 -5.18 5.12
CA HIS A 77 26.15 -5.45 6.51
C HIS A 77 26.92 -6.76 6.69
N TYR A 78 27.04 -7.57 5.65
CA TYR A 78 27.72 -8.85 5.68
C TYR A 78 28.94 -8.85 4.77
N ASP A 79 30.04 -9.44 5.25
CA ASP A 79 31.33 -9.44 4.54
C ASP A 79 31.55 -10.68 3.68
N ASN A 80 30.88 -11.78 3.98
CA ASN A 80 31.10 -13.04 3.27
C ASN A 80 29.85 -13.54 2.55
N LYS A 81 30.09 -14.36 1.53
CA LYS A 81 29.03 -14.90 0.68
C LYS A 81 28.04 -15.78 1.44
N LYS A 82 28.52 -16.55 2.41
CA LYS A 82 27.67 -17.44 3.20
C LYS A 82 26.62 -16.66 3.99
N GLU A 83 27.04 -15.62 4.72
CA GLU A 83 26.15 -14.78 5.50
C GLU A 83 25.17 -14.00 4.61
N LYS A 84 25.63 -13.55 3.45
CA LYS A 84 24.76 -12.89 2.45
C LYS A 84 23.66 -13.83 1.96
N GLN A 85 24.01 -15.08 1.66
CA GLN A 85 23.04 -16.08 1.21
C GLN A 85 22.03 -16.42 2.32
N GLU A 86 22.49 -16.55 3.56
CA GLU A 86 21.62 -16.78 4.72
C GLU A 86 20.64 -15.62 4.93
N SER A 87 21.11 -14.38 4.74
CA SER A 87 20.27 -13.19 4.81
C SER A 87 19.19 -13.21 3.73
N LEU A 88 19.55 -13.56 2.51
CA LEU A 88 18.58 -13.68 1.40
C LEU A 88 17.53 -14.74 1.69
N GLU A 89 17.94 -15.89 2.25
CA GLU A 89 16.98 -16.93 2.61
C GLU A 89 16.01 -16.47 3.71
N ARG A 90 16.50 -15.70 4.69
CA ARG A 90 15.63 -15.11 5.72
C ARG A 90 14.61 -14.14 5.11
N MET A 91 15.03 -13.34 4.14
CA MET A 91 14.12 -12.43 3.43
C MET A 91 13.07 -13.18 2.63
N ILE A 92 13.45 -14.26 1.97
CA ILE A 92 12.51 -15.13 1.24
C ILE A 92 11.48 -15.73 2.21
N LYS A 93 11.90 -16.21 3.37
CA LYS A 93 10.98 -16.75 4.40
C LYS A 93 10.02 -15.67 4.90
N HIS A 94 10.51 -14.45 5.09
CA HIS A 94 9.69 -13.32 5.52
C HIS A 94 8.57 -13.03 4.51
N PHE A 95 8.90 -12.96 3.23
CA PHE A 95 7.91 -12.69 2.19
C PHE A 95 6.99 -13.88 1.92
N ASN A 96 7.47 -15.11 2.07
CA ASN A 96 6.61 -16.30 2.02
C ASN A 96 5.57 -16.28 3.13
N LYS A 97 5.94 -15.84 4.33
CA LYS A 97 4.99 -15.66 5.42
C LYS A 97 3.92 -14.64 5.05
N GLN A 98 4.33 -13.50 4.52
CA GLN A 98 3.39 -12.45 4.09
C GLN A 98 2.45 -12.94 3.00
N LYS A 99 2.97 -13.71 2.06
CA LYS A 99 2.19 -14.34 1.00
C LYS A 99 1.11 -15.26 1.57
N ILE A 100 1.48 -16.14 2.51
CA ILE A 100 0.53 -17.06 3.16
C ILE A 100 -0.54 -16.29 3.92
N VAL A 101 -0.13 -15.27 4.68
CA VAL A 101 -1.08 -14.40 5.41
C VAL A 101 -2.07 -13.77 4.43
N ALA A 102 -1.58 -13.21 3.32
CA ALA A 102 -2.43 -12.58 2.31
C ALA A 102 -3.40 -13.58 1.68
N GLU A 103 -2.91 -14.77 1.28
CA GLU A 103 -3.73 -15.81 0.67
C GLU A 103 -4.84 -16.29 1.61
N LYS A 104 -4.50 -16.57 2.86
CA LYS A 104 -5.47 -17.03 3.87
C LYS A 104 -6.47 -15.96 4.23
N THR A 105 -6.03 -14.73 4.30
CA THR A 105 -6.90 -13.58 4.56
C THR A 105 -7.93 -13.43 3.42
N ILE A 106 -7.48 -13.53 2.18
CA ILE A 106 -8.35 -13.48 1.01
C ILE A 106 -9.40 -14.60 1.03
N GLU A 107 -8.98 -15.83 1.36
CA GLU A 107 -9.92 -16.97 1.49
C GLU A 107 -11.02 -16.67 2.50
N LYS A 108 -10.67 -16.12 3.66
CA LYS A 108 -11.64 -15.79 4.70
C LYS A 108 -12.56 -14.64 4.29
N ILE A 109 -12.03 -13.64 3.60
CA ILE A 109 -12.84 -12.54 3.06
C ILE A 109 -13.84 -13.05 2.03
N ASN A 110 -13.42 -13.98 1.16
CA ASN A 110 -14.31 -14.59 0.18
C ASN A 110 -15.46 -15.36 0.85
N ARG A 111 -15.19 -16.04 1.96
CA ARG A 111 -16.24 -16.70 2.74
C ARG A 111 -17.25 -15.70 3.30
N ILE A 112 -16.77 -14.57 3.80
CA ILE A 112 -17.65 -13.49 4.30
C ILE A 112 -18.53 -13.00 3.15
N LYS A 113 -17.94 -12.79 1.98
CA LYS A 113 -18.66 -12.34 0.79
C LYS A 113 -19.76 -13.34 0.37
N GLU A 114 -19.46 -14.64 0.41
CA GLU A 114 -20.41 -15.69 0.07
C GLU A 114 -21.60 -15.76 1.05
N LEU A 115 -21.40 -15.39 2.31
CA LEU A 115 -22.44 -15.40 3.33
C LEU A 115 -23.36 -14.16 3.30
N MET A 116 -23.02 -13.19 2.50
CA MET A 116 -23.83 -11.95 2.35
C MET A 116 -24.90 -12.09 1.21
#